data_555a2ff60bb91b31d69f8f58afd0d88f
#
_entry.id   555a2ff60bb91b31d69f8f58afd0d88f
#
_cell.length_a   1.000
_cell.length_b   1.000
_cell.length_c   1.000
_cell.angle_alpha   90.00
_cell.angle_beta   90.00
_cell.angle_gamma   90.00
#
_symmetry.space_group_name_H-M   'P 1'
#
loop_
_entity.id
_entity.type
_entity.pdbx_description
1 polymer ?
#
loop_
_entity_poly.entity_id
_entity_poly.type
_entity_poly.pdbx_seq_one_letter_code
_entity_poly.pdbx_strand_id
1 'polypeptide(L)'
;GTWYWNRYPGAACDVVSYDYLPLLDELDYVPVNHYSRGPEIFAHCQAIADKYNLYELSVFNTTVTETRWDETDQLWHVSTDRGDVMRAQFVICANGTLAKPKLSTISGMTSFSGHSFHTSRWDYDYTGKNLEHLKDKVVGIIGTGASAVQIVPELAKTAKEVYVFQRTPSSIDIRDDWPTDPNWARKLEPGWQSKRRSKLFAAVENSLEKRAAKGAISPEDKLKKQENANIDYMMRIHRRIDEIVDDETTANALKPWYMFMCKRPCFHNEY
;
A
#
# COMPACT_ATOMS: atom_id res chain seq x y z
N GLY A 1 -11.98 6.36 0.73
CA GLY A 1 -10.65 6.19 0.13
C GLY A 1 -9.86 5.06 0.77
N THR A 2 -8.65 4.81 0.28
CA THR A 2 -7.82 3.66 0.71
C THR A 2 -7.64 3.59 2.21
N TRP A 3 -7.24 4.67 2.85
CA TRP A 3 -6.95 4.71 4.29
C TRP A 3 -8.18 4.81 5.18
N TYR A 4 -9.32 5.11 4.63
CA TYR A 4 -10.59 4.97 5.32
C TYR A 4 -11.02 3.49 5.43
N TRP A 5 -10.81 2.71 4.37
CA TRP A 5 -11.22 1.31 4.33
C TRP A 5 -10.18 0.35 4.89
N ASN A 6 -8.89 0.57 4.59
CA ASN A 6 -7.82 -0.32 5.00
C ASN A 6 -7.26 0.10 6.37
N ARG A 7 -8.00 -0.26 7.41
CA ARG A 7 -7.67 0.03 8.82
C ARG A 7 -7.31 -1.22 9.60
N TYR A 8 -6.83 -2.25 8.92
CA TYR A 8 -6.39 -3.48 9.56
C TYR A 8 -5.13 -3.23 10.43
N PRO A 9 -4.88 -4.09 11.46
CA PRO A 9 -3.69 -3.98 12.30
C PRO A 9 -2.40 -4.01 11.50
N GLY A 10 -1.43 -3.18 11.87
CA GLY A 10 -0.16 -3.07 11.17
C GLY A 10 -0.19 -2.30 9.84
N ALA A 11 -1.35 -1.78 9.40
CA ALA A 11 -1.47 -1.05 8.14
C ALA A 11 -0.52 0.16 8.09
N ALA A 12 0.32 0.20 7.05
CA ALA A 12 1.30 1.27 6.83
C ALA A 12 1.57 1.45 5.33
N CYS A 13 2.14 2.59 4.93
CA CYS A 13 2.62 2.77 3.56
C CYS A 13 3.94 2.03 3.33
N ASP A 14 4.21 1.68 2.07
CA ASP A 14 5.46 1.05 1.61
C ASP A 14 6.38 2.05 0.89
N VAL A 15 5.98 3.31 0.84
CA VAL A 15 6.74 4.42 0.28
C VAL A 15 7.12 5.34 1.43
N VAL A 16 8.31 5.91 1.35
CA VAL A 16 8.80 6.87 2.34
C VAL A 16 7.79 7.98 2.57
N SER A 17 7.41 8.23 3.81
CA SER A 17 6.32 9.13 4.21
C SER A 17 6.45 10.52 3.63
N TYR A 18 7.68 11.04 3.56
CA TYR A 18 7.98 12.39 3.04
C TYR A 18 7.69 12.56 1.55
N ASP A 19 7.61 11.45 0.82
CA ASP A 19 7.29 11.41 -0.60
C ASP A 19 5.85 10.90 -0.84
N TYR A 20 5.32 10.08 0.08
CA TYR A 20 3.99 9.49 -0.01
C TYR A 20 2.88 10.47 0.39
N LEU A 21 3.02 11.15 1.52
CA LEU A 21 2.04 12.11 2.01
C LEU A 21 2.16 13.42 1.22
N PRO A 22 1.08 13.90 0.61
CA PRO A 22 1.10 15.18 -0.11
C PRO A 22 0.95 16.36 0.85
N LEU A 23 1.35 17.55 0.39
CA LEU A 23 1.09 18.84 1.05
C LEU A 23 1.62 18.93 2.49
N LEU A 24 2.78 18.32 2.76
CA LEU A 24 3.41 18.36 4.08
C LEU A 24 3.86 19.77 4.46
N ASP A 25 4.44 20.51 3.50
CA ASP A 25 4.82 21.90 3.68
C ASP A 25 3.60 22.79 4.00
N GLU A 26 2.56 22.61 3.21
CA GLU A 26 1.35 23.42 3.32
C GLU A 26 0.62 23.20 4.65
N LEU A 27 0.74 22.00 5.23
CA LEU A 27 0.16 21.68 6.53
C LEU A 27 1.13 21.94 7.69
N ASP A 28 2.36 22.33 7.43
CA ASP A 28 3.42 22.42 8.45
C ASP A 28 3.52 21.12 9.27
N TYR A 29 3.49 20.00 8.56
CA TYR A 29 3.47 18.67 9.15
C TYR A 29 4.68 17.84 8.72
N VAL A 30 5.30 17.17 9.67
CA VAL A 30 6.37 16.21 9.42
C VAL A 30 5.94 14.84 9.94
N PRO A 31 5.92 13.79 9.10
CA PRO A 31 5.53 12.44 9.51
C PRO A 31 6.38 11.91 10.67
N VAL A 32 5.76 11.15 11.56
CA VAL A 32 6.38 10.60 12.78
C VAL A 32 7.46 9.57 12.43
N ASN A 33 7.23 8.75 11.41
CA ASN A 33 8.14 7.70 10.99
C ASN A 33 8.48 7.79 9.51
N HIS A 34 9.58 7.14 9.15
CA HIS A 34 10.01 6.97 7.76
C HIS A 34 8.91 6.32 6.90
N TYR A 35 8.11 5.40 7.47
CA TYR A 35 6.92 4.83 6.85
C TYR A 35 5.70 5.04 7.76
N SER A 36 4.83 5.94 7.36
CA SER A 36 3.63 6.32 8.12
C SER A 36 2.64 5.16 8.26
N ARG A 37 2.05 5.06 9.43
CA ARG A 37 0.99 4.10 9.74
C ARG A 37 -0.35 4.58 9.21
N GLY A 38 -1.27 3.65 8.96
CA GLY A 38 -2.60 3.93 8.43
C GLY A 38 -3.37 5.04 9.16
N PRO A 39 -3.44 5.05 10.50
CA PRO A 39 -4.10 6.12 11.25
C PRO A 39 -3.50 7.51 11.01
N GLU A 40 -2.17 7.63 10.94
CA GLU A 40 -1.48 8.88 10.65
C GLU A 40 -1.82 9.40 9.24
N ILE A 41 -1.79 8.49 8.25
CA ILE A 41 -2.13 8.85 6.86
C ILE A 41 -3.59 9.28 6.75
N PHE A 42 -4.49 8.61 7.45
CA PHE A 42 -5.91 8.98 7.47
C PHE A 42 -6.12 10.35 8.11
N ALA A 43 -5.51 10.61 9.26
CA ALA A 43 -5.56 11.90 9.94
C ALA A 43 -4.98 13.03 9.06
N HIS A 44 -3.89 12.76 8.35
CA HIS A 44 -3.30 13.71 7.39
C HIS A 44 -4.26 14.04 6.25
N CYS A 45 -4.95 13.04 5.68
CA CYS A 45 -6.00 13.27 4.67
C CYS A 45 -7.14 14.15 5.21
N GLN A 46 -7.54 13.97 6.47
CA GLN A 46 -8.55 14.81 7.11
C GLN A 46 -8.04 16.24 7.31
N ALA A 47 -6.80 16.42 7.76
CA ALA A 47 -6.18 17.74 7.91
C ALA A 47 -6.10 18.51 6.58
N ILE A 48 -5.84 17.83 5.46
CA ILE A 48 -5.93 18.42 4.11
C ILE A 48 -7.37 18.88 3.82
N ALA A 49 -8.34 18.01 4.09
CA ALA A 49 -9.74 18.32 3.82
C ALA A 49 -10.23 19.52 4.64
N ASP A 50 -9.85 19.60 5.90
CA ASP A 50 -10.17 20.75 6.77
C ASP A 50 -9.51 22.04 6.29
N LYS A 51 -8.20 21.99 6.01
CA LYS A 51 -7.45 23.18 5.56
C LYS A 51 -7.99 23.80 4.29
N TYR A 52 -8.41 22.98 3.35
CA TYR A 52 -8.90 23.43 2.03
C TYR A 52 -10.42 23.41 1.92
N ASN A 53 -11.13 23.29 3.05
CA ASN A 53 -12.60 23.29 3.11
C ASN A 53 -13.25 22.28 2.14
N LEU A 54 -12.63 21.12 1.95
CA LEU A 54 -13.08 20.13 0.96
C LEU A 54 -14.41 19.48 1.31
N TYR A 55 -14.78 19.45 2.60
CA TYR A 55 -16.05 18.86 3.02
C TYR A 55 -17.26 19.60 2.46
N GLU A 56 -17.22 20.91 2.41
CA GLU A 56 -18.28 21.74 1.81
C GLU A 56 -18.37 21.58 0.30
N LEU A 57 -17.25 21.23 -0.35
CA LEU A 57 -17.16 21.03 -1.79
C LEU A 57 -17.40 19.57 -2.22
N SER A 58 -17.77 18.70 -1.28
CA SER A 58 -17.91 17.27 -1.52
C SER A 58 -19.34 16.78 -1.34
N VAL A 59 -19.76 15.88 -2.21
CA VAL A 59 -21.03 15.18 -2.06
C VAL A 59 -20.73 13.75 -1.62
N PHE A 60 -20.96 13.48 -0.33
CA PHE A 60 -20.73 12.16 0.28
C PHE A 60 -21.92 11.21 0.11
N ASN A 61 -21.68 9.91 0.34
CA ASN A 61 -22.69 8.85 0.22
C ASN A 61 -23.44 8.90 -1.12
N THR A 62 -22.70 9.22 -2.18
CA THR A 62 -23.25 9.41 -3.52
C THR A 62 -22.40 8.65 -4.51
N THR A 63 -23.03 7.77 -5.28
CA THR A 63 -22.35 6.97 -6.31
C THR A 63 -22.59 7.60 -7.68
N VAL A 64 -21.53 7.89 -8.41
CA VAL A 64 -21.66 8.25 -9.83
C VAL A 64 -22.04 6.99 -10.59
N THR A 65 -23.19 7.04 -11.28
CA THR A 65 -23.74 5.92 -12.04
C THR A 65 -23.41 5.99 -13.52
N GLU A 66 -23.29 7.22 -14.05
CA GLU A 66 -22.93 7.46 -15.45
C GLU A 66 -22.11 8.75 -15.59
N THR A 67 -21.19 8.74 -16.53
CA THR A 67 -20.55 9.96 -17.06
C THR A 67 -20.69 9.96 -18.57
N ARG A 68 -21.40 10.92 -19.13
CA ARG A 68 -21.71 11.02 -20.57
C ARG A 68 -21.29 12.38 -21.10
N TRP A 69 -20.51 12.38 -22.16
CA TRP A 69 -20.24 13.61 -22.92
C TRP A 69 -21.44 13.98 -23.78
N ASP A 70 -21.83 15.24 -23.78
CA ASP A 70 -22.89 15.75 -24.64
C ASP A 70 -22.32 16.72 -25.68
N GLU A 71 -22.44 16.36 -26.94
CA GLU A 71 -21.89 17.14 -28.06
C GLU A 71 -22.65 18.46 -28.30
N THR A 72 -23.89 18.53 -27.82
CA THR A 72 -24.73 19.72 -28.06
C THR A 72 -24.33 20.86 -27.14
N ASP A 73 -24.15 20.62 -25.86
CA ASP A 73 -23.75 21.61 -24.88
C ASP A 73 -22.25 21.59 -24.56
N GLN A 74 -21.50 20.63 -25.12
CA GLN A 74 -20.06 20.42 -24.93
C GLN A 74 -19.67 20.29 -23.46
N LEU A 75 -20.48 19.56 -22.70
CA LEU A 75 -20.29 19.31 -21.27
C LEU A 75 -20.36 17.82 -20.95
N TRP A 76 -19.71 17.43 -19.89
CA TRP A 76 -19.93 16.17 -19.23
C TRP A 76 -21.19 16.23 -18.38
N HIS A 77 -22.08 15.28 -18.57
CA HIS A 77 -23.22 15.01 -17.70
C HIS A 77 -22.87 13.87 -16.77
N VAL A 78 -22.88 14.12 -15.47
CA VAL A 78 -22.51 13.19 -14.41
C VAL A 78 -23.75 12.85 -13.60
N SER A 79 -24.31 11.67 -13.82
CA SER A 79 -25.49 11.18 -13.10
C SER A 79 -25.11 10.44 -11.83
N THR A 80 -25.94 10.54 -10.79
CA THR A 80 -25.72 9.89 -9.51
C THR A 80 -26.86 8.96 -9.12
N ASP A 81 -26.59 8.08 -8.12
CA ASP A 81 -27.61 7.21 -7.54
C ASP A 81 -28.69 7.96 -6.72
N ARG A 82 -28.53 9.25 -6.54
CA ARG A 82 -29.53 10.16 -5.91
C ARG A 82 -30.53 10.73 -6.90
N GLY A 83 -30.34 10.48 -8.20
CA GLY A 83 -31.21 10.98 -9.28
C GLY A 83 -30.87 12.40 -9.74
N ASP A 84 -29.80 13.01 -9.26
CA ASP A 84 -29.30 14.29 -9.73
C ASP A 84 -28.29 14.15 -10.88
N VAL A 85 -28.17 15.20 -11.68
CA VAL A 85 -27.20 15.30 -12.78
C VAL A 85 -26.41 16.59 -12.65
N MET A 86 -25.10 16.46 -12.54
CA MET A 86 -24.17 17.59 -12.56
C MET A 86 -23.57 17.76 -13.96
N ARG A 87 -23.30 19.00 -14.35
CA ARG A 87 -22.63 19.31 -15.62
C ARG A 87 -21.25 19.92 -15.36
N ALA A 88 -20.24 19.48 -16.11
CA ALA A 88 -18.87 19.93 -15.94
C ALA A 88 -18.12 19.98 -17.28
N GLN A 89 -17.21 20.94 -17.43
CA GLN A 89 -16.29 20.97 -18.58
C GLN A 89 -15.25 19.84 -18.51
N PHE A 90 -14.83 19.47 -17.32
CA PHE A 90 -13.82 18.44 -17.09
C PHE A 90 -14.29 17.47 -16.01
N VAL A 91 -14.02 16.18 -16.20
CA VAL A 91 -14.23 15.13 -15.21
C VAL A 91 -12.90 14.43 -14.93
N ILE A 92 -12.48 14.44 -13.67
CA ILE A 92 -11.26 13.76 -13.21
C ILE A 92 -11.67 12.50 -12.47
N CYS A 93 -11.33 11.33 -13.02
CA CYS A 93 -11.59 10.05 -12.40
C CYS A 93 -10.50 9.73 -11.36
N ALA A 94 -10.81 9.90 -10.08
CA ALA A 94 -9.92 9.63 -8.95
C ALA A 94 -10.45 8.52 -8.03
N ASN A 95 -11.23 7.59 -8.55
CA ASN A 95 -11.93 6.52 -7.82
C ASN A 95 -10.99 5.46 -7.22
N GLY A 96 -9.72 5.39 -7.65
CA GLY A 96 -8.74 4.42 -7.17
C GLY A 96 -9.08 2.97 -7.55
N THR A 97 -8.24 2.02 -7.10
CA THR A 97 -8.38 0.59 -7.43
C THR A 97 -8.58 -0.30 -6.20
N LEU A 98 -8.45 0.24 -4.98
CA LEU A 98 -8.44 -0.53 -3.73
C LEU A 98 -9.70 -0.32 -2.86
N ALA A 99 -10.77 0.24 -3.43
CA ALA A 99 -11.99 0.56 -2.68
C ALA A 99 -12.93 -0.63 -2.49
N LYS A 100 -12.96 -1.55 -3.46
CA LYS A 100 -13.86 -2.73 -3.44
C LYS A 100 -13.06 -3.98 -3.08
N PRO A 101 -13.44 -4.71 -2.01
CA PRO A 101 -12.84 -5.99 -1.69
C PRO A 101 -13.18 -7.02 -2.78
N LYS A 102 -12.19 -7.84 -3.14
CA LYS A 102 -12.41 -9.00 -4.01
C LYS A 102 -12.25 -10.27 -3.18
N LEU A 103 -13.31 -10.97 -2.99
CA LEU A 103 -13.29 -12.27 -2.31
C LEU A 103 -12.73 -13.35 -3.24
N SER A 104 -12.09 -14.34 -2.66
CA SER A 104 -11.68 -15.54 -3.38
C SER A 104 -12.91 -16.41 -3.71
N THR A 105 -12.83 -17.18 -4.79
CA THR A 105 -13.89 -18.13 -5.18
C THR A 105 -13.62 -19.53 -4.64
N ILE A 106 -13.21 -19.64 -3.37
CA ILE A 106 -12.93 -20.91 -2.73
C ILE A 106 -14.25 -21.62 -2.43
N SER A 107 -14.34 -22.90 -2.79
CA SER A 107 -15.49 -23.73 -2.45
C SER A 107 -15.70 -23.80 -0.94
N GLY A 108 -16.94 -23.68 -0.49
CA GLY A 108 -17.29 -23.73 0.92
C GLY A 108 -17.17 -22.40 1.69
N MET A 109 -16.80 -21.29 1.07
CA MET A 109 -16.75 -19.99 1.75
C MET A 109 -18.05 -19.60 2.46
N THR A 110 -19.18 -19.90 1.84
CA THR A 110 -20.51 -19.56 2.38
C THR A 110 -21.00 -20.53 3.44
N SER A 111 -20.39 -21.69 3.56
CA SER A 111 -20.72 -22.71 4.57
C SER A 111 -19.77 -22.72 5.77
N PHE A 112 -18.78 -21.85 5.78
CA PHE A 112 -17.88 -21.68 6.93
C PHE A 112 -18.65 -21.11 8.12
N SER A 113 -18.67 -21.84 9.23
CA SER A 113 -19.42 -21.47 10.44
C SER A 113 -18.69 -20.47 11.34
N GLY A 114 -17.41 -20.24 11.12
CA GLY A 114 -16.62 -19.27 11.87
C GLY A 114 -16.84 -17.83 11.40
N HIS A 115 -16.43 -16.87 12.21
CA HIS A 115 -16.46 -15.48 11.81
C HIS A 115 -15.45 -15.19 10.69
N SER A 116 -15.85 -14.48 9.65
CA SER A 116 -14.99 -14.18 8.52
C SER A 116 -15.26 -12.79 7.94
N PHE A 117 -14.20 -12.09 7.57
CA PHE A 117 -14.28 -10.78 6.95
C PHE A 117 -13.06 -10.52 6.05
N HIS A 118 -13.19 -9.56 5.16
CA HIS A 118 -12.07 -9.13 4.33
C HIS A 118 -11.22 -8.10 5.07
N THR A 119 -9.91 -8.12 4.92
CA THR A 119 -8.95 -7.24 5.62
C THR A 119 -9.27 -5.75 5.45
N SER A 120 -9.78 -5.32 4.28
CA SER A 120 -10.24 -3.94 4.08
C SER A 120 -11.57 -3.60 4.75
N ARG A 121 -12.14 -4.52 5.49
CA ARG A 121 -13.34 -4.37 6.33
C ARG A 121 -13.07 -5.02 7.66
N TRP A 122 -11.95 -4.63 8.29
CA TRP A 122 -11.53 -5.21 9.55
C TRP A 122 -12.58 -4.99 10.64
N ASP A 123 -12.96 -6.07 11.27
CA ASP A 123 -14.01 -6.08 12.29
C ASP A 123 -13.40 -5.94 13.69
N TYR A 124 -13.29 -4.71 14.16
CA TYR A 124 -12.77 -4.42 15.48
C TYR A 124 -13.77 -4.73 16.60
N ASP A 125 -15.06 -4.80 16.31
CA ASP A 125 -16.07 -5.20 17.30
C ASP A 125 -15.90 -6.67 17.66
N TYR A 126 -15.54 -7.49 16.68
CA TYR A 126 -15.22 -8.89 16.91
C TYR A 126 -13.80 -9.11 17.46
N THR A 127 -12.80 -8.44 16.94
CA THR A 127 -11.39 -8.71 17.27
C THR A 127 -10.89 -7.97 18.52
N GLY A 128 -11.57 -6.90 18.92
CA GLY A 128 -11.06 -5.91 19.87
C GLY A 128 -10.06 -4.95 19.21
N LYS A 129 -9.90 -3.77 19.82
CA LYS A 129 -9.03 -2.71 19.27
C LYS A 129 -7.55 -3.10 19.24
N ASN A 130 -7.11 -3.90 20.22
CA ASN A 130 -5.75 -4.42 20.35
C ASN A 130 -5.72 -5.93 20.10
N LEU A 131 -6.71 -6.46 19.38
CA LEU A 131 -6.87 -7.90 19.07
C LEU A 131 -7.09 -8.78 20.31
N GLU A 132 -7.45 -8.19 21.44
CA GLU A 132 -7.58 -8.86 22.75
C GLU A 132 -8.59 -10.00 22.74
N HIS A 133 -9.59 -9.96 21.84
CA HIS A 133 -10.59 -11.03 21.71
C HIS A 133 -10.11 -12.23 20.89
N LEU A 134 -8.87 -12.18 20.36
CA LEU A 134 -8.29 -13.26 19.58
C LEU A 134 -7.40 -14.21 20.38
N LYS A 135 -7.17 -13.97 21.69
CA LYS A 135 -6.26 -14.75 22.55
C LYS A 135 -6.57 -16.24 22.61
N ASP A 136 -7.84 -16.61 22.50
CA ASP A 136 -8.33 -18.00 22.51
C ASP A 136 -8.68 -18.51 21.11
N LYS A 137 -8.48 -17.72 20.06
CA LYS A 137 -8.91 -18.03 18.70
C LYS A 137 -7.77 -18.60 17.85
N VAL A 138 -8.14 -19.52 16.99
CA VAL A 138 -7.35 -19.98 15.85
C VAL A 138 -7.74 -19.14 14.65
N VAL A 139 -6.78 -18.45 14.06
CA VAL A 139 -7.04 -17.47 12.98
C VAL A 139 -6.42 -17.95 11.68
N GLY A 140 -7.22 -17.99 10.61
CA GLY A 140 -6.78 -18.28 9.25
C GLY A 140 -6.65 -17.01 8.40
N ILE A 141 -5.51 -16.82 7.74
CA ILE A 141 -5.29 -15.74 6.76
C ILE A 141 -5.14 -16.36 5.37
N ILE A 142 -5.99 -15.95 4.44
CA ILE A 142 -5.92 -16.43 3.06
C ILE A 142 -5.17 -15.40 2.20
N GLY A 143 -3.99 -15.80 1.72
CA GLY A 143 -3.11 -14.99 0.88
C GLY A 143 -1.90 -14.42 1.63
N THR A 144 -0.88 -14.05 0.86
CA THR A 144 0.42 -13.55 1.33
C THR A 144 0.80 -12.22 0.65
N GLY A 145 -0.19 -11.41 0.27
CA GLY A 145 0.03 -10.08 -0.29
C GLY A 145 0.36 -9.02 0.77
N ALA A 146 0.55 -7.78 0.36
CA ALA A 146 0.99 -6.67 1.23
C ALA A 146 0.16 -6.52 2.52
N SER A 147 -1.16 -6.73 2.46
CA SER A 147 -2.00 -6.69 3.67
C SER A 147 -1.68 -7.84 4.63
N ALA A 148 -1.55 -9.07 4.13
CA ALA A 148 -1.24 -10.23 4.96
C ALA A 148 0.13 -10.08 5.61
N VAL A 149 1.14 -9.61 4.87
CA VAL A 149 2.50 -9.35 5.38
C VAL A 149 2.50 -8.37 6.57
N GLN A 150 1.58 -7.42 6.59
CA GLN A 150 1.45 -6.46 7.70
C GLN A 150 0.59 -7.00 8.85
N ILE A 151 -0.42 -7.84 8.57
CA ILE A 151 -1.37 -8.34 9.57
C ILE A 151 -0.81 -9.54 10.34
N VAL A 152 -0.14 -10.48 9.67
CA VAL A 152 0.30 -11.75 10.27
C VAL A 152 1.18 -11.53 11.50
N PRO A 153 2.18 -10.63 11.51
CA PRO A 153 2.96 -10.37 12.72
C PRO A 153 2.12 -9.83 13.88
N GLU A 154 1.12 -9.00 13.61
CA GLU A 154 0.23 -8.48 14.64
C GLU A 154 -0.68 -9.57 15.23
N LEU A 155 -1.18 -10.48 14.38
CA LEU A 155 -1.96 -11.64 14.83
C LEU A 155 -1.11 -12.62 15.63
N ALA A 156 0.12 -12.88 15.20
CA ALA A 156 1.04 -13.81 15.88
C ALA A 156 1.37 -13.37 17.30
N LYS A 157 1.33 -12.09 17.61
CA LYS A 157 1.53 -11.55 18.97
C LYS A 157 0.35 -11.84 19.92
N THR A 158 -0.85 -12.07 19.38
CA THR A 158 -2.07 -12.06 20.19
C THR A 158 -2.93 -13.30 20.05
N ALA A 159 -3.11 -13.82 18.84
CA ALA A 159 -3.96 -14.98 18.59
C ALA A 159 -3.35 -16.26 19.23
N LYS A 160 -4.22 -17.19 19.57
CA LYS A 160 -3.78 -18.51 20.07
C LYS A 160 -2.92 -19.25 19.04
N GLU A 161 -3.31 -19.17 17.79
CA GLU A 161 -2.64 -19.81 16.66
C GLU A 161 -2.99 -19.09 15.36
N VAL A 162 -2.05 -19.00 14.41
CA VAL A 162 -2.27 -18.36 13.12
C VAL A 162 -1.88 -19.30 11.98
N TYR A 163 -2.81 -19.54 11.07
CA TYR A 163 -2.58 -20.31 9.84
C TYR A 163 -2.57 -19.38 8.65
N VAL A 164 -1.50 -19.40 7.85
CA VAL A 164 -1.38 -18.61 6.63
C VAL A 164 -1.53 -19.51 5.40
N PHE A 165 -2.61 -19.32 4.65
CA PHE A 165 -2.89 -20.11 3.43
C PHE A 165 -2.26 -19.44 2.22
N GLN A 166 -1.17 -20.02 1.74
CA GLN A 166 -0.35 -19.50 0.65
C GLN A 166 -0.54 -20.32 -0.63
N ARG A 167 -0.80 -19.61 -1.74
CA ARG A 167 -0.70 -20.22 -3.08
C ARG A 167 0.68 -19.97 -3.71
N THR A 168 1.20 -18.78 -3.54
CA THR A 168 2.49 -18.37 -4.10
C THR A 168 3.21 -17.51 -3.06
N PRO A 169 4.46 -17.84 -2.70
CA PRO A 169 5.21 -17.05 -1.73
C PRO A 169 5.40 -15.60 -2.22
N SER A 170 5.36 -14.66 -1.31
CA SER A 170 5.64 -13.26 -1.60
C SER A 170 7.12 -12.96 -1.43
N SER A 171 7.64 -12.06 -2.26
CA SER A 171 8.97 -11.51 -2.08
C SER A 171 8.93 -10.48 -0.97
N ILE A 172 9.54 -10.79 0.19
CA ILE A 172 9.47 -9.94 1.38
C ILE A 172 10.88 -9.55 1.79
N ASP A 173 11.16 -8.26 1.69
CA ASP A 173 12.43 -7.66 2.09
C ASP A 173 12.28 -6.91 3.42
N ILE A 174 13.39 -6.47 3.98
CA ILE A 174 13.42 -5.68 5.20
C ILE A 174 12.79 -4.31 4.93
N ARG A 175 12.00 -3.82 5.90
CA ARG A 175 11.54 -2.44 5.94
C ARG A 175 12.45 -1.66 6.88
N ASP A 176 13.27 -0.80 6.32
CA ASP A 176 14.11 0.14 7.09
C ASP A 176 13.25 1.29 7.63
N ASP A 177 12.53 1.02 8.73
CA ASP A 177 11.65 1.98 9.39
C ASP A 177 12.29 2.52 10.67
N TRP A 178 12.28 3.82 10.82
CA TRP A 178 12.80 4.53 11.99
C TRP A 178 11.98 5.81 12.24
N PRO A 179 11.98 6.31 13.48
CA PRO A 179 11.37 7.60 13.79
C PRO A 179 12.04 8.75 13.02
N THR A 180 11.25 9.70 12.60
CA THR A 180 11.78 10.93 11.99
C THR A 180 12.73 11.63 12.97
N ASP A 181 13.93 11.98 12.51
CA ASP A 181 14.90 12.73 13.32
C ASP A 181 14.37 14.15 13.61
N PRO A 182 14.12 14.49 14.88
CA PRO A 182 13.64 15.82 15.24
C PRO A 182 14.62 16.95 14.89
N ASN A 183 15.93 16.66 14.81
CA ASN A 183 16.94 17.66 14.44
C ASN A 183 16.91 17.94 12.93
N TRP A 184 16.60 16.93 12.12
CA TRP A 184 16.35 17.12 10.70
C TRP A 184 15.04 17.87 10.49
N ALA A 185 13.96 17.47 11.14
CA ALA A 185 12.65 18.10 11.02
C ALA A 185 12.69 19.62 11.32
N ARG A 186 13.40 20.02 12.37
CA ARG A 186 13.57 21.44 12.77
C ARG A 186 14.36 22.30 11.78
N LYS A 187 15.09 21.70 10.85
CA LYS A 187 15.88 22.39 9.82
C LYS A 187 15.17 22.49 8.49
N LEU A 188 13.95 22.00 8.40
CA LEU A 188 13.16 22.07 7.18
C LEU A 188 12.71 23.51 6.94
N GLU A 189 12.94 23.99 5.73
CA GLU A 189 12.53 25.32 5.27
C GLU A 189 11.31 25.19 4.35
N PRO A 190 10.47 26.22 4.24
CA PRO A 190 9.35 26.22 3.28
C PRO A 190 9.77 25.77 1.88
N GLY A 191 8.98 24.91 1.25
CA GLY A 191 9.30 24.33 -0.06
C GLY A 191 10.20 23.09 0.01
N TRP A 192 10.48 22.55 1.20
CA TRP A 192 11.37 21.39 1.35
C TRP A 192 10.84 20.15 0.63
N GLN A 193 9.53 19.91 0.68
CA GLN A 193 8.94 18.73 0.04
C GLN A 193 9.03 18.82 -1.49
N SER A 194 8.79 20.00 -2.07
CA SER A 194 8.97 20.26 -3.49
C SER A 194 10.42 20.10 -3.92
N LYS A 195 11.36 20.68 -3.14
CA LYS A 195 12.82 20.51 -3.37
C LYS A 195 13.24 19.03 -3.30
N ARG A 196 12.70 18.26 -2.35
CA ARG A 196 12.95 16.82 -2.23
C ARG A 196 12.46 16.06 -3.46
N ARG A 197 11.22 16.30 -3.90
CA ARG A 197 10.65 15.70 -5.13
C ARG A 197 11.46 16.04 -6.37
N SER A 198 11.83 17.30 -6.54
CA SER A 198 12.66 17.75 -7.66
C SER A 198 14.03 17.04 -7.69
N LYS A 199 14.67 16.86 -6.54
CA LYS A 199 15.92 16.10 -6.45
C LYS A 199 15.74 14.62 -6.82
N LEU A 200 14.63 14.00 -6.41
CA LEU A 200 14.31 12.62 -6.77
C LEU A 200 14.11 12.48 -8.29
N PHE A 201 13.34 13.37 -8.91
CA PHE A 201 13.14 13.38 -10.36
C PHE A 201 14.44 13.64 -11.12
N ALA A 202 15.22 14.64 -10.71
CA ALA A 202 16.52 14.91 -11.31
C ALA A 202 17.49 13.72 -11.18
N ALA A 203 17.47 12.99 -10.07
CA ALA A 203 18.28 11.78 -9.90
C ALA A 203 17.84 10.66 -10.88
N VAL A 204 16.54 10.52 -11.11
CA VAL A 204 15.99 9.59 -12.11
C VAL A 204 16.39 10.01 -13.52
N GLU A 205 16.21 11.28 -13.90
CA GLU A 205 16.61 11.83 -15.21
C GLU A 205 18.10 11.67 -15.46
N ASN A 206 18.95 12.09 -14.53
CA ASN A 206 20.41 11.90 -14.63
C ASN A 206 20.81 10.42 -14.76
N SER A 207 20.06 9.52 -14.13
CA SER A 207 20.26 8.08 -14.30
C SER A 207 19.91 7.62 -15.71
N LEU A 208 18.84 8.15 -16.29
CA LEU A 208 18.42 7.86 -17.67
C LEU A 208 19.40 8.46 -18.70
N GLU A 209 19.83 9.71 -18.50
CA GLU A 209 20.81 10.38 -19.36
C GLU A 209 22.17 9.69 -19.32
N LYS A 210 22.67 9.32 -18.13
CA LYS A 210 23.90 8.52 -18.01
C LYS A 210 23.79 7.15 -18.68
N ARG A 211 22.59 6.57 -18.72
CA ARG A 211 22.32 5.33 -19.48
C ARG A 211 22.35 5.60 -20.98
N ALA A 212 21.82 6.74 -21.44
CA ALA A 212 21.84 7.13 -22.85
C ALA A 212 23.27 7.51 -23.32
N ALA A 213 24.03 8.26 -22.49
CA ALA A 213 25.39 8.71 -22.83
C ALA A 213 26.45 7.61 -22.83
N LYS A 214 26.22 6.48 -22.14
CA LYS A 214 27.16 5.33 -22.12
C LYS A 214 27.15 4.47 -23.41
N GLY A 215 26.55 4.98 -24.49
CA GLY A 215 26.32 4.21 -25.71
C GLY A 215 25.17 3.22 -25.51
N ALA A 216 24.46 2.92 -26.55
CA ALA A 216 23.37 1.95 -26.49
C ALA A 216 23.97 0.59 -26.09
N ILE A 217 23.85 0.25 -24.80
CA ILE A 217 24.03 -1.13 -24.36
C ILE A 217 23.13 -1.96 -25.25
N SER A 218 23.66 -3.01 -25.88
CA SER A 218 22.82 -3.85 -26.72
C SER A 218 21.58 -4.29 -25.98
N PRO A 219 20.43 -4.49 -26.64
CA PRO A 219 19.23 -5.00 -25.97
C PRO A 219 19.51 -6.29 -25.18
N GLU A 220 20.41 -7.11 -25.66
CA GLU A 220 20.83 -8.37 -25.06
C GLU A 220 21.65 -8.14 -23.78
N ASP A 221 22.61 -7.22 -23.75
CA ASP A 221 23.39 -6.88 -22.56
C ASP A 221 22.52 -6.19 -21.50
N LYS A 222 21.55 -5.39 -21.94
CA LYS A 222 20.58 -4.76 -21.03
C LYS A 222 19.71 -5.80 -20.34
N LEU A 223 19.21 -6.78 -21.09
CA LEU A 223 18.41 -7.88 -20.57
C LEU A 223 19.22 -8.70 -19.57
N LYS A 224 20.42 -9.12 -19.95
CA LYS A 224 21.33 -9.90 -19.10
C LYS A 224 21.69 -9.18 -17.79
N LYS A 225 21.92 -7.86 -17.85
CA LYS A 225 22.18 -7.05 -16.65
C LYS A 225 20.95 -6.97 -15.74
N GLN A 226 19.76 -6.87 -16.31
CA GLN A 226 18.50 -6.86 -15.57
C GLN A 226 18.20 -8.23 -14.95
N GLU A 227 18.47 -9.31 -15.67
CA GLU A 227 18.36 -10.67 -15.16
C GLU A 227 19.28 -10.92 -13.96
N ASN A 228 20.57 -10.55 -14.07
CA ASN A 228 21.53 -10.68 -12.99
C ASN A 228 21.07 -9.89 -11.73
N ALA A 229 20.64 -8.64 -11.89
CA ALA A 229 20.14 -7.84 -10.78
C ALA A 229 18.89 -8.46 -10.13
N ASN A 230 18.01 -9.08 -10.92
CA ASN A 230 16.86 -9.81 -10.41
C ASN A 230 17.28 -11.06 -9.61
N ILE A 231 18.25 -11.81 -10.14
CA ILE A 231 18.79 -13.00 -9.47
C ILE A 231 19.42 -12.60 -8.13
N ASP A 232 20.27 -11.59 -8.10
CA ASP A 232 20.94 -11.12 -6.89
C ASP A 232 19.91 -10.69 -5.80
N TYR A 233 18.86 -9.98 -6.22
CA TYR A 233 17.78 -9.60 -5.32
C TYR A 233 17.04 -10.82 -4.76
N MET A 234 16.66 -11.75 -5.61
CA MET A 234 15.93 -12.96 -5.19
C MET A 234 16.79 -13.85 -4.29
N MET A 235 18.09 -13.97 -4.57
CA MET A 235 19.02 -14.71 -3.72
C MET A 235 19.19 -14.06 -2.34
N ARG A 236 19.09 -12.74 -2.23
CA ARG A 236 19.07 -12.04 -0.93
C ARG A 236 17.83 -12.42 -0.13
N ILE A 237 16.65 -12.45 -0.77
CA ILE A 237 15.40 -12.87 -0.13
C ILE A 237 15.48 -14.34 0.33
N HIS A 238 16.01 -15.23 -0.50
CA HIS A 238 16.17 -16.65 -0.15
C HIS A 238 17.09 -16.83 1.06
N ARG A 239 18.25 -16.16 1.08
CA ARG A 239 19.17 -16.20 2.24
C ARG A 239 18.50 -15.72 3.51
N ARG A 240 17.76 -14.61 3.47
CA ARG A 240 17.01 -14.11 4.63
C ARG A 240 16.01 -15.16 5.16
N ILE A 241 15.33 -15.87 4.26
CA ILE A 241 14.39 -16.92 4.66
C ILE A 241 15.14 -18.07 5.35
N ASP A 242 16.26 -18.52 4.79
CA ASP A 242 17.09 -19.59 5.38
C ASP A 242 17.69 -19.20 6.74
N GLU A 243 17.96 -17.90 6.96
CA GLU A 243 18.47 -17.36 8.23
C GLU A 243 17.42 -17.28 9.34
N ILE A 244 16.12 -17.18 8.97
CA ILE A 244 15.02 -16.94 9.92
C ILE A 244 14.20 -18.20 10.19
N VAL A 245 14.09 -19.10 9.21
CA VAL A 245 13.19 -20.26 9.27
C VAL A 245 14.01 -21.53 9.40
N ASP A 246 13.98 -22.13 10.59
CA ASP A 246 14.76 -23.35 10.91
C ASP A 246 14.27 -24.61 10.18
N ASP A 247 12.97 -24.73 9.93
CA ASP A 247 12.40 -25.86 9.19
C ASP A 247 12.63 -25.72 7.69
N GLU A 248 13.47 -26.58 7.14
CA GLU A 248 13.85 -26.56 5.73
C GLU A 248 12.66 -26.67 4.76
N THR A 249 11.66 -27.46 5.11
CA THR A 249 10.46 -27.65 4.30
C THR A 249 9.66 -26.34 4.21
N THR A 250 9.47 -25.68 5.34
CA THR A 250 8.80 -24.37 5.44
C THR A 250 9.63 -23.30 4.75
N ALA A 251 10.94 -23.25 4.99
CA ALA A 251 11.84 -22.29 4.34
C ALA A 251 11.74 -22.39 2.80
N ASN A 252 11.80 -23.59 2.26
CA ASN A 252 11.69 -23.83 0.82
C ASN A 252 10.30 -23.44 0.26
N ALA A 253 9.22 -23.67 1.02
CA ALA A 253 7.88 -23.26 0.63
C ALA A 253 7.68 -21.72 0.62
N LEU A 254 8.46 -20.99 1.40
CA LEU A 254 8.40 -19.53 1.49
C LEU A 254 9.28 -18.82 0.44
N LYS A 255 10.21 -19.51 -0.22
CA LYS A 255 11.08 -18.92 -1.23
C LYS A 255 10.33 -18.60 -2.52
N PRO A 256 10.24 -17.32 -2.95
CA PRO A 256 9.63 -16.96 -4.21
C PRO A 256 10.47 -17.44 -5.40
N TRP A 257 9.81 -18.07 -6.36
CA TRP A 257 10.41 -18.71 -7.54
C TRP A 257 10.23 -17.93 -8.83
N TYR A 258 9.72 -16.71 -8.75
CA TYR A 258 9.46 -15.82 -9.88
C TYR A 258 10.43 -14.63 -9.87
N MET A 259 10.59 -13.97 -11.00
CA MET A 259 11.44 -12.79 -11.13
C MET A 259 10.91 -11.62 -10.30
N PHE A 260 11.82 -10.82 -9.76
CA PHE A 260 11.50 -9.57 -9.08
C PHE A 260 10.56 -8.69 -9.93
N MET A 261 9.60 -8.05 -9.33
CA MET A 261 8.54 -7.24 -9.96
C MET A 261 7.48 -8.02 -10.77
N CYS A 262 7.58 -9.33 -10.95
CA CYS A 262 6.44 -10.12 -11.47
C CYS A 262 5.23 -10.11 -10.53
N LYS A 263 5.50 -9.85 -9.25
CA LYS A 263 4.52 -9.53 -8.21
C LYS A 263 5.01 -8.35 -7.42
N ARG A 264 4.08 -7.63 -6.76
CA ARG A 264 4.43 -6.53 -5.88
C ARG A 264 5.36 -7.03 -4.77
N PRO A 265 6.58 -6.49 -4.63
CA PRO A 265 7.42 -6.76 -3.47
C PRO A 265 6.76 -6.20 -2.21
N CYS A 266 6.96 -6.89 -1.11
CA CYS A 266 6.49 -6.49 0.21
C CYS A 266 7.69 -6.22 1.13
N PHE A 267 7.47 -5.45 2.19
CA PHE A 267 8.52 -5.07 3.12
C PHE A 267 8.01 -5.21 4.54
N HIS A 268 8.70 -6.01 5.35
CA HIS A 268 8.41 -6.18 6.76
C HIS A 268 9.59 -6.80 7.51
N ASN A 269 9.79 -6.40 8.76
CA ASN A 269 10.92 -6.91 9.55
C ASN A 269 10.59 -8.23 10.25
N GLU A 270 9.33 -8.43 10.64
CA GLU A 270 8.89 -9.53 11.51
C GLU A 270 8.08 -10.62 10.78
N TYR A 271 7.86 -10.49 9.47
CA TYR A 271 7.12 -11.51 8.70
C TYR A 271 8.06 -12.57 8.19
#